data_21e4419a578f6b5b059e663752c59727
#
_entry.id   21e4419a578f6b5b059e663752c59727
#
_cell.length_a   1.000
_cell.length_b   1.000
_cell.length_c   1.000
_cell.angle_alpha   90.00
_cell.angle_beta   90.00
_cell.angle_gamma   90.00
#
_symmetry.space_group_name_H-M   'P 1'
#
loop_
_entity.id
_entity.type
_entity.pdbx_description
1 polymer ?
#
loop_
_entity_poly.entity_id
_entity_poly.type
_entity_poly.pdbx_seq_one_letter_code
_entity_poly.pdbx_strand_id
1 'polypeptide(L)'
;MDIKAIFNRLLNHEELKREETKELLIAITRGELNDAEIAALLTAIQMRGISVEELLGFRDGILATGVPVPLDCDRYIDVVGTGGDRKNTFNISTTACFVIAGAGYKVAKHGNYAATSVSGASNVIKNHGVNFTADLDKLNRSINECGIVYLHAQLFAKAMKFVGAIRKALPFPTFFNLLGPIINPSKPQCQLLGVANLDQMRLYQQVYQKIGIDYGIVNSIDGYDEISLTGPFKVTKIGRAHV
;
A
#
# COMPACT_ATOMS: atom_id res chain seq x y z
N MET A 1 1.44 -22.69 -14.16
CA MET A 1 2.27 -22.58 -12.92
C MET A 1 2.14 -23.89 -12.14
N ASP A 2 3.22 -24.46 -11.61
CA ASP A 2 3.15 -25.64 -10.75
C ASP A 2 2.94 -25.22 -9.29
N ILE A 3 1.69 -25.23 -8.84
CA ILE A 3 1.30 -24.84 -7.49
C ILE A 3 1.92 -25.78 -6.43
N LYS A 4 2.02 -27.09 -6.71
CA LYS A 4 2.63 -28.05 -5.77
C LYS A 4 4.12 -27.75 -5.54
N ALA A 5 4.84 -27.42 -6.59
CA ALA A 5 6.25 -27.04 -6.47
C ALA A 5 6.42 -25.75 -5.64
N ILE A 6 5.53 -24.77 -5.80
CA ILE A 6 5.53 -23.56 -4.99
C ILE A 6 5.30 -23.87 -3.51
N PHE A 7 4.29 -24.69 -3.18
CA PHE A 7 4.03 -25.07 -1.80
C PHE A 7 5.21 -25.86 -1.18
N ASN A 8 5.82 -26.77 -1.91
CA ASN A 8 6.98 -27.51 -1.41
C ASN A 8 8.13 -26.57 -1.05
N ARG A 9 8.39 -25.55 -1.86
CA ARG A 9 9.41 -24.54 -1.57
C ARG A 9 9.07 -23.72 -0.35
N LEU A 10 7.84 -23.23 -0.25
CA LEU A 10 7.36 -22.45 0.91
C LEU A 10 7.44 -23.25 2.22
N LEU A 11 7.08 -24.53 2.19
CA LEU A 11 7.18 -25.43 3.35
C LEU A 11 8.62 -25.72 3.75
N ASN A 12 9.56 -25.64 2.80
CA ASN A 12 11.00 -25.71 3.06
C ASN A 12 11.63 -24.34 3.39
N HIS A 13 10.80 -23.32 3.70
CA HIS A 13 11.24 -21.96 4.02
C HIS A 13 11.98 -21.22 2.89
N GLU A 14 11.88 -21.68 1.66
CA GLU A 14 12.49 -21.03 0.51
C GLU A 14 11.69 -19.77 0.11
N GLU A 15 12.41 -18.74 -0.35
CA GLU A 15 11.79 -17.54 -0.90
C GLU A 15 11.38 -17.78 -2.37
N LEU A 16 10.28 -17.12 -2.75
CA LEU A 16 9.83 -17.07 -4.13
C LEU A 16 10.44 -15.86 -4.84
N LYS A 17 10.66 -15.99 -6.14
CA LYS A 17 11.11 -14.87 -6.97
C LYS A 17 9.96 -13.88 -7.21
N ARG A 18 10.32 -12.64 -7.54
CA ARG A 18 9.36 -11.57 -7.86
C ARG A 18 8.38 -11.97 -8.96
N GLU A 19 8.87 -12.58 -10.03
CA GLU A 19 8.00 -13.01 -11.14
C GLU A 19 7.06 -14.15 -10.72
N GLU A 20 7.52 -15.07 -9.86
CA GLU A 20 6.69 -16.17 -9.36
C GLU A 20 5.52 -15.67 -8.51
N THR A 21 5.76 -14.71 -7.60
CA THR A 21 4.70 -14.14 -6.76
C THR A 21 3.75 -13.24 -7.54
N LYS A 22 4.25 -12.56 -8.58
CA LYS A 22 3.40 -11.84 -9.54
C LYS A 22 2.45 -12.78 -10.27
N GLU A 23 2.98 -13.86 -10.86
CA GLU A 23 2.15 -14.85 -11.57
C GLU A 23 1.18 -15.58 -10.60
N LEU A 24 1.61 -15.85 -9.38
CA LEU A 24 0.79 -16.44 -8.34
C LEU A 24 -0.43 -15.56 -8.01
N LEU A 25 -0.24 -14.25 -7.88
CA LEU A 25 -1.37 -13.33 -7.69
C LEU A 25 -2.31 -13.29 -8.90
N ILE A 26 -1.75 -13.29 -10.11
CA ILE A 26 -2.54 -13.33 -11.34
C ILE A 26 -3.37 -14.63 -11.39
N ALA A 27 -2.78 -15.77 -11.04
CA ALA A 27 -3.47 -17.05 -10.96
C ALA A 27 -4.62 -17.04 -9.93
N ILE A 28 -4.42 -16.41 -8.77
CA ILE A 28 -5.49 -16.18 -7.78
C ILE A 28 -6.64 -15.40 -8.41
N THR A 29 -6.36 -14.35 -9.17
CA THR A 29 -7.42 -13.54 -9.81
C THR A 29 -8.17 -14.27 -10.92
N ARG A 30 -7.58 -15.32 -11.48
CA ARG A 30 -8.21 -16.21 -12.47
C ARG A 30 -8.99 -17.35 -11.85
N GLY A 31 -8.96 -17.49 -10.51
CA GLY A 31 -9.61 -18.59 -9.80
C GLY A 31 -8.90 -19.94 -9.96
N GLU A 32 -7.61 -19.92 -10.28
CA GLU A 32 -6.78 -21.13 -10.43
C GLU A 32 -6.40 -21.77 -9.09
N LEU A 33 -6.58 -21.04 -7.97
CA LEU A 33 -6.39 -21.51 -6.62
C LEU A 33 -7.72 -21.46 -5.86
N ASN A 34 -8.01 -22.50 -5.09
CA ASN A 34 -9.15 -22.50 -4.17
C ASN A 34 -8.84 -21.79 -2.85
N ASP A 35 -9.86 -21.53 -2.03
CA ASP A 35 -9.74 -20.77 -0.79
C ASP A 35 -8.78 -21.43 0.22
N ALA A 36 -8.71 -22.76 0.28
CA ALA A 36 -7.79 -23.49 1.17
C ALA A 36 -6.33 -23.30 0.72
N GLU A 37 -6.08 -23.37 -0.57
CA GLU A 37 -4.76 -23.11 -1.14
C GLU A 37 -4.31 -21.67 -0.90
N ILE A 38 -5.21 -20.69 -1.09
CA ILE A 38 -4.91 -19.30 -0.81
C ILE A 38 -4.63 -19.09 0.69
N ALA A 39 -5.44 -19.65 1.58
CA ALA A 39 -5.22 -19.56 3.03
C ALA A 39 -3.88 -20.19 3.45
N ALA A 40 -3.55 -21.37 2.92
CA ALA A 40 -2.28 -22.05 3.18
C ALA A 40 -1.09 -21.22 2.68
N LEU A 41 -1.17 -20.63 1.49
CA LEU A 41 -0.18 -19.73 0.93
C LEU A 41 0.07 -18.52 1.85
N LEU A 42 -1.01 -17.84 2.23
CA LEU A 42 -0.93 -16.66 3.11
C LEU A 42 -0.30 -17.02 4.46
N THR A 43 -0.66 -18.17 5.01
CA THR A 43 -0.12 -18.65 6.29
C THR A 43 1.35 -19.02 6.17
N ALA A 44 1.77 -19.75 5.15
CA ALA A 44 3.16 -20.16 4.97
C ALA A 44 4.09 -18.96 4.83
N ILE A 45 3.72 -17.98 4.00
CA ILE A 45 4.50 -16.75 3.85
C ILE A 45 4.50 -15.93 5.16
N GLN A 46 3.37 -15.86 5.88
CA GLN A 46 3.28 -15.13 7.14
C GLN A 46 4.18 -15.73 8.22
N MET A 47 4.26 -17.05 8.31
CA MET A 47 5.10 -17.77 9.29
C MET A 47 6.60 -17.56 9.04
N ARG A 48 7.02 -17.56 7.79
CA ARG A 48 8.40 -17.35 7.41
C ARG A 48 8.81 -15.86 7.42
N GLY A 49 7.87 -14.99 7.19
CA GLY A 49 8.09 -13.60 6.79
C GLY A 49 8.18 -13.43 5.28
N ILE A 50 7.71 -12.31 4.76
CA ILE A 50 7.75 -12.01 3.32
C ILE A 50 9.09 -11.33 2.97
N SER A 51 9.72 -11.74 1.87
CA SER A 51 10.89 -11.07 1.35
C SER A 51 10.53 -9.83 0.51
N VAL A 52 11.51 -8.97 0.26
CA VAL A 52 11.32 -7.77 -0.57
C VAL A 52 10.91 -8.14 -2.00
N GLU A 53 11.53 -9.19 -2.57
CA GLU A 53 11.21 -9.65 -3.93
C GLU A 53 9.78 -10.20 -4.01
N GLU A 54 9.36 -10.97 -3.03
CA GLU A 54 8.01 -11.49 -2.97
C GLU A 54 6.96 -10.37 -2.82
N LEU A 55 7.23 -9.39 -1.95
CA LEU A 55 6.34 -8.26 -1.75
C LEU A 55 6.20 -7.43 -3.03
N LEU A 56 7.31 -7.20 -3.75
CA LEU A 56 7.30 -6.52 -5.04
C LEU A 56 6.56 -7.31 -6.11
N GLY A 57 6.68 -8.63 -6.14
CA GLY A 57 5.95 -9.46 -7.09
C GLY A 57 4.44 -9.41 -6.85
N PHE A 58 3.97 -9.52 -5.61
CA PHE A 58 2.56 -9.32 -5.28
C PHE A 58 2.06 -7.92 -5.65
N ARG A 59 2.86 -6.87 -5.36
CA ARG A 59 2.58 -5.51 -5.83
C ARG A 59 2.39 -5.46 -7.35
N ASP A 60 3.33 -5.99 -8.09
CA ASP A 60 3.31 -5.96 -9.55
C ASP A 60 2.11 -6.72 -10.12
N GLY A 61 1.73 -7.84 -9.49
CA GLY A 61 0.52 -8.59 -9.85
C GLY A 61 -0.77 -7.79 -9.59
N ILE A 62 -0.87 -7.08 -8.45
CA ILE A 62 -2.02 -6.21 -8.15
C ILE A 62 -2.13 -5.08 -9.17
N LEU A 63 -1.02 -4.42 -9.49
CA LEU A 63 -1.00 -3.33 -10.46
C LEU A 63 -1.29 -3.80 -11.88
N ALA A 64 -0.82 -5.00 -12.27
CA ALA A 64 -1.06 -5.58 -13.58
C ALA A 64 -2.53 -6.00 -13.80
N THR A 65 -3.21 -6.42 -12.74
CA THR A 65 -4.62 -6.85 -12.78
C THR A 65 -5.61 -5.75 -12.38
N GLY A 66 -5.09 -4.62 -11.93
CA GLY A 66 -5.84 -3.44 -11.50
C GLY A 66 -6.20 -2.49 -12.65
N VAL A 67 -6.82 -1.39 -12.27
CA VAL A 67 -7.13 -0.28 -13.19
C VAL A 67 -6.06 0.80 -13.02
N PRO A 68 -5.25 1.08 -14.04
CA PRO A 68 -4.25 2.14 -13.96
C PRO A 68 -4.93 3.52 -13.97
N VAL A 69 -4.30 4.50 -13.31
CA VAL A 69 -4.75 5.89 -13.27
C VAL A 69 -3.61 6.79 -13.73
N PRO A 70 -3.44 6.99 -15.05
CA PRO A 70 -2.47 7.94 -15.56
C PRO A 70 -2.98 9.36 -15.30
N LEU A 71 -2.34 10.08 -14.35
CA LEU A 71 -2.66 11.46 -14.05
C LEU A 71 -1.91 12.41 -14.97
N ASP A 72 -2.62 13.42 -15.46
CA ASP A 72 -2.07 14.47 -16.31
C ASP A 72 -1.41 15.58 -15.48
N CYS A 73 -0.33 15.20 -14.79
CA CYS A 73 0.54 16.14 -14.10
C CYS A 73 1.94 15.53 -13.87
N ASP A 74 2.97 16.37 -13.92
CA ASP A 74 4.37 15.93 -13.98
C ASP A 74 4.85 15.28 -12.68
N ARG A 75 4.45 15.82 -11.54
CA ARG A 75 4.93 15.36 -10.24
C ARG A 75 3.88 15.50 -9.15
N TYR A 76 3.68 14.44 -8.40
CA TYR A 76 2.75 14.39 -7.28
C TYR A 76 3.25 13.42 -6.20
N ILE A 77 2.75 13.63 -4.99
CA ILE A 77 3.08 12.81 -3.82
C ILE A 77 1.89 11.99 -3.36
N ASP A 78 2.14 10.78 -2.86
CA ASP A 78 1.20 10.06 -2.00
C ASP A 78 1.66 10.17 -0.54
N VAL A 79 0.71 10.40 0.37
CA VAL A 79 0.97 10.45 1.82
C VAL A 79 0.10 9.40 2.48
N VAL A 80 0.73 8.39 3.03
CA VAL A 80 0.04 7.19 3.52
C VAL A 80 0.72 6.66 4.78
N GLY A 81 -0.05 5.98 5.64
CA GLY A 81 0.48 5.18 6.75
C GLY A 81 0.22 3.70 6.51
N THR A 82 1.04 2.83 7.09
CA THR A 82 0.77 1.39 7.09
C THR A 82 -0.47 1.07 7.93
N GLY A 83 -0.80 1.94 8.87
CA GLY A 83 -1.75 1.65 9.92
C GLY A 83 -1.23 0.55 10.87
N GLY A 84 -2.09 0.12 11.79
CA GLY A 84 -1.75 -0.97 12.69
C GLY A 84 -0.92 -0.58 13.91
N ASP A 85 -0.66 0.70 14.12
CA ASP A 85 0.01 1.28 15.29
C ASP A 85 -0.84 1.18 16.57
N ARG A 86 -2.14 0.87 16.41
CA ARG A 86 -3.13 0.79 17.50
C ARG A 86 -3.30 2.09 18.30
N LYS A 87 -2.91 3.21 17.72
CA LYS A 87 -3.12 4.54 18.26
C LYS A 87 -4.42 5.10 17.68
N ASN A 88 -5.31 5.57 18.51
CA ASN A 88 -6.59 6.14 18.06
C ASN A 88 -6.43 7.64 17.77
N THR A 89 -5.54 7.98 16.84
CA THR A 89 -5.36 9.34 16.36
C THR A 89 -6.43 9.71 15.32
N PHE A 90 -6.60 11.00 15.05
CA PHE A 90 -7.33 11.44 13.86
C PHE A 90 -6.56 11.04 12.58
N ASN A 91 -7.19 11.13 11.42
CA ASN A 91 -6.57 10.71 10.15
C ASN A 91 -5.49 11.70 9.69
N ILE A 92 -4.32 11.65 10.33
CA ILE A 92 -3.20 12.59 10.17
C ILE A 92 -2.75 12.65 8.72
N SER A 93 -2.44 11.51 8.09
CA SER A 93 -2.00 11.46 6.69
C SER A 93 -3.05 12.02 5.72
N THR A 94 -4.35 11.82 5.99
CA THR A 94 -5.42 12.39 5.18
C THR A 94 -5.47 13.90 5.32
N THR A 95 -5.38 14.42 6.54
CA THR A 95 -5.35 15.86 6.81
C THR A 95 -4.12 16.52 6.21
N ALA A 96 -2.94 15.90 6.33
CA ALA A 96 -1.70 16.39 5.75
C ALA A 96 -1.78 16.56 4.21
N CYS A 97 -2.54 15.70 3.51
CA CYS A 97 -2.74 15.83 2.08
C CYS A 97 -3.37 17.18 1.69
N PHE A 98 -4.34 17.66 2.46
CA PHE A 98 -4.98 18.97 2.20
C PHE A 98 -4.02 20.12 2.48
N VAL A 99 -3.19 20.01 3.52
CA VAL A 99 -2.16 21.03 3.83
C VAL A 99 -1.11 21.10 2.71
N ILE A 100 -0.66 19.95 2.21
CA ILE A 100 0.31 19.86 1.11
C ILE A 100 -0.28 20.45 -0.18
N ALA A 101 -1.53 20.11 -0.50
CA ALA A 101 -2.23 20.67 -1.65
C ALA A 101 -2.43 22.19 -1.51
N GLY A 102 -2.79 22.68 -0.32
CA GLY A 102 -2.91 24.11 -0.02
C GLY A 102 -1.57 24.87 -0.10
N ALA A 103 -0.45 24.18 0.08
CA ALA A 103 0.89 24.72 -0.14
C ALA A 103 1.33 24.72 -1.62
N GLY A 104 0.46 24.32 -2.55
CA GLY A 104 0.69 24.33 -3.99
C GLY A 104 1.31 23.06 -4.58
N TYR A 105 1.46 22.00 -3.79
CA TYR A 105 1.95 20.71 -4.29
C TYR A 105 0.79 19.81 -4.71
N LYS A 106 1.02 18.94 -5.69
CA LYS A 106 0.02 17.97 -6.16
C LYS A 106 0.05 16.70 -5.32
N VAL A 107 -1.13 16.20 -4.93
CA VAL A 107 -1.30 15.01 -4.09
C VAL A 107 -2.21 14.00 -4.77
N ALA A 108 -1.75 12.76 -4.93
CA ALA A 108 -2.56 11.63 -5.39
C ALA A 108 -2.67 10.60 -4.25
N LYS A 109 -3.62 10.83 -3.33
CA LYS A 109 -3.78 9.99 -2.15
C LYS A 109 -4.49 8.69 -2.50
N HIS A 110 -3.81 7.57 -2.25
CA HIS A 110 -4.42 6.25 -2.28
C HIS A 110 -4.88 5.85 -0.87
N GLY A 111 -6.09 5.29 -0.76
CA GLY A 111 -6.61 4.90 0.54
C GLY A 111 -7.83 3.99 0.48
N ASN A 112 -8.20 3.45 1.64
CA ASN A 112 -9.34 2.53 1.79
C ASN A 112 -10.13 2.88 3.06
N TYR A 113 -11.24 2.15 3.27
CA TYR A 113 -11.91 2.09 4.56
C TYR A 113 -10.98 1.47 5.61
N ALA A 114 -11.24 1.77 6.87
CA ALA A 114 -10.50 1.17 7.98
C ALA A 114 -10.63 -0.37 7.96
N ALA A 115 -9.51 -1.05 8.21
CA ALA A 115 -9.50 -2.49 8.44
C ALA A 115 -9.63 -2.82 9.94
N THR A 116 -9.00 -2.04 10.81
CA THR A 116 -8.91 -2.28 12.26
C THR A 116 -9.17 -1.04 13.10
N SER A 117 -9.01 0.16 12.55
CA SER A 117 -9.25 1.43 13.26
C SER A 117 -10.72 1.88 13.16
N VAL A 118 -11.09 2.87 13.96
CA VAL A 118 -12.44 3.45 13.98
C VAL A 118 -12.79 4.12 12.64
N SER A 119 -11.82 4.74 11.98
CA SER A 119 -12.02 5.48 10.73
C SER A 119 -10.79 5.40 9.84
N GLY A 120 -10.94 4.94 8.61
CA GLY A 120 -9.93 4.98 7.57
C GLY A 120 -10.03 6.23 6.70
N ALA A 121 -9.07 6.43 5.81
CA ALA A 121 -9.05 7.59 4.92
C ALA A 121 -10.34 7.73 4.09
N SER A 122 -10.86 6.62 3.54
CA SER A 122 -12.11 6.64 2.76
C SER A 122 -13.34 7.03 3.60
N ASN A 123 -13.36 6.71 4.90
CA ASN A 123 -14.46 7.13 5.77
C ASN A 123 -14.49 8.66 5.88
N VAL A 124 -13.34 9.29 6.14
CA VAL A 124 -13.21 10.74 6.26
C VAL A 124 -13.61 11.43 4.95
N ILE A 125 -13.00 11.04 3.85
CA ILE A 125 -13.25 11.66 2.54
C ILE A 125 -14.72 11.54 2.12
N LYS A 126 -15.34 10.36 2.34
CA LYS A 126 -16.76 10.15 2.05
C LYS A 126 -17.68 11.01 2.93
N ASN A 127 -17.37 11.13 4.22
CA ASN A 127 -18.15 11.94 5.16
C ASN A 127 -18.07 13.45 4.84
N HIS A 128 -17.01 13.89 4.15
CA HIS A 128 -16.91 15.25 3.60
C HIS A 128 -17.63 15.42 2.24
N GLY A 129 -18.42 14.44 1.81
CA GLY A 129 -19.26 14.54 0.62
C GLY A 129 -18.57 14.18 -0.69
N VAL A 130 -17.33 13.68 -0.67
CA VAL A 130 -16.62 13.27 -1.87
C VAL A 130 -17.11 11.89 -2.35
N ASN A 131 -17.60 11.83 -3.59
CA ASN A 131 -17.98 10.59 -4.24
C ASN A 131 -16.77 9.96 -4.94
N PHE A 132 -16.50 8.69 -4.65
CA PHE A 132 -15.41 7.95 -5.30
C PHE A 132 -15.77 7.61 -6.75
N THR A 133 -14.82 7.79 -7.64
CA THR A 133 -14.98 7.54 -9.07
C THR A 133 -13.73 6.91 -9.67
N ALA A 134 -13.90 6.17 -10.76
CA ALA A 134 -12.82 5.70 -11.63
C ALA A 134 -12.81 6.45 -12.98
N ASP A 135 -13.60 7.50 -13.10
CA ASP A 135 -13.66 8.38 -14.27
C ASP A 135 -12.37 9.22 -14.33
N LEU A 136 -11.53 8.94 -15.32
CA LEU A 136 -10.19 9.54 -15.42
C LEU A 136 -10.23 11.06 -15.63
N ASP A 137 -11.23 11.58 -16.36
CA ASP A 137 -11.38 13.02 -16.59
C ASP A 137 -11.68 13.75 -15.29
N LYS A 138 -12.56 13.18 -14.45
CA LYS A 138 -12.85 13.73 -13.12
C LYS A 138 -11.64 13.67 -12.19
N LEU A 139 -10.86 12.57 -12.23
CA LEU A 139 -9.65 12.44 -11.43
C LEU A 139 -8.59 13.47 -11.86
N ASN A 140 -8.38 13.63 -13.17
CA ASN A 140 -7.45 14.63 -13.71
C ASN A 140 -7.91 16.06 -13.39
N ARG A 141 -9.21 16.34 -13.52
CA ARG A 141 -9.74 17.64 -13.13
C ARG A 141 -9.52 17.93 -11.64
N SER A 142 -9.74 16.93 -10.78
CA SER A 142 -9.53 17.09 -9.33
C SER A 142 -8.08 17.45 -9.00
N ILE A 143 -7.10 16.73 -9.53
CA ILE A 143 -5.69 17.01 -9.21
C ILE A 143 -5.23 18.33 -9.84
N ASN A 144 -5.76 18.72 -11.00
CA ASN A 144 -5.35 19.95 -11.68
C ASN A 144 -5.97 21.21 -11.05
N GLU A 145 -7.27 21.17 -10.71
CA GLU A 145 -7.99 22.33 -10.16
C GLU A 145 -7.82 22.44 -8.64
N CYS A 146 -7.88 21.32 -7.90
CA CYS A 146 -7.84 21.31 -6.43
C CYS A 146 -6.46 20.96 -5.85
N GLY A 147 -5.51 20.53 -6.67
CA GLY A 147 -4.20 20.06 -6.19
C GLY A 147 -4.21 18.68 -5.54
N ILE A 148 -5.40 18.06 -5.38
CA ILE A 148 -5.54 16.77 -4.71
C ILE A 148 -6.52 15.88 -5.47
N VAL A 149 -6.19 14.58 -5.56
CA VAL A 149 -7.11 13.53 -6.01
C VAL A 149 -7.10 12.38 -5.02
N TYR A 150 -8.28 11.79 -4.78
CA TYR A 150 -8.44 10.63 -3.90
C TYR A 150 -8.74 9.37 -4.71
N LEU A 151 -7.89 8.35 -4.57
CA LEU A 151 -7.97 7.08 -5.28
C LEU A 151 -8.42 6.00 -4.29
N HIS A 152 -9.73 5.68 -4.34
CA HIS A 152 -10.31 4.66 -3.46
C HIS A 152 -9.90 3.26 -3.91
N ALA A 153 -9.14 2.54 -3.10
CA ALA A 153 -8.49 1.28 -3.43
C ALA A 153 -9.40 0.22 -4.05
N GLN A 154 -10.67 0.13 -3.60
CA GLN A 154 -11.61 -0.88 -4.09
C GLN A 154 -12.01 -0.70 -5.57
N LEU A 155 -11.86 0.51 -6.12
CA LEU A 155 -12.14 0.78 -7.54
C LEU A 155 -10.99 0.30 -8.44
N PHE A 156 -9.77 0.27 -7.93
CA PHE A 156 -8.56 0.09 -8.75
C PHE A 156 -7.86 -1.25 -8.50
N ALA A 157 -7.75 -1.70 -7.26
CA ALA A 157 -7.06 -2.94 -6.87
C ALA A 157 -8.01 -4.15 -6.92
N LYS A 158 -8.44 -4.56 -8.11
CA LYS A 158 -9.44 -5.61 -8.32
C LYS A 158 -9.04 -6.96 -7.72
N ALA A 159 -7.76 -7.30 -7.72
CA ALA A 159 -7.22 -8.53 -7.14
C ALA A 159 -7.56 -8.70 -5.66
N MET A 160 -7.73 -7.61 -4.92
CA MET A 160 -8.03 -7.65 -3.49
C MET A 160 -9.38 -8.29 -3.15
N LYS A 161 -10.32 -8.37 -4.11
CA LYS A 161 -11.61 -9.03 -3.92
C LYS A 161 -11.47 -10.54 -3.72
N PHE A 162 -10.52 -11.17 -4.41
CA PHE A 162 -10.31 -12.61 -4.39
C PHE A 162 -9.69 -13.11 -3.07
N VAL A 163 -8.94 -12.26 -2.39
CA VAL A 163 -8.30 -12.61 -1.11
C VAL A 163 -9.03 -12.04 0.10
N GLY A 164 -10.01 -11.16 -0.11
CA GLY A 164 -10.64 -10.38 0.96
C GLY A 164 -11.37 -11.21 1.99
N ALA A 165 -12.19 -12.18 1.56
CA ALA A 165 -12.94 -13.07 2.45
C ALA A 165 -12.01 -14.00 3.24
N ILE A 166 -11.02 -14.57 2.58
CA ILE A 166 -10.02 -15.47 3.17
C ILE A 166 -9.20 -14.73 4.25
N ARG A 167 -8.72 -13.52 3.94
CA ARG A 167 -7.98 -12.68 4.90
C ARG A 167 -8.79 -12.33 6.14
N LYS A 168 -10.11 -12.13 6.00
CA LYS A 168 -11.01 -11.90 7.15
C LYS A 168 -11.24 -13.13 8.00
N ALA A 169 -11.19 -14.32 7.39
CA ALA A 169 -11.35 -15.58 8.09
C ALA A 169 -10.09 -16.01 8.87
N LEU A 170 -8.92 -15.53 8.47
CA LEU A 170 -7.67 -15.80 9.18
C LEU A 170 -7.59 -14.98 10.48
N PRO A 171 -7.22 -15.61 11.63
CA PRO A 171 -7.17 -14.94 12.94
C PRO A 171 -5.93 -14.07 13.17
N PHE A 172 -5.18 -13.75 12.11
CA PHE A 172 -3.96 -12.95 12.16
C PHE A 172 -3.84 -12.04 10.92
N PRO A 173 -3.10 -10.93 11.03
CA PRO A 173 -2.83 -10.08 9.88
C PRO A 173 -1.92 -10.80 8.88
N THR A 174 -2.17 -10.60 7.59
CA THR A 174 -1.35 -11.16 6.52
C THR A 174 -0.44 -10.09 5.92
N PHE A 175 0.59 -10.50 5.17
CA PHE A 175 1.48 -9.59 4.46
C PHE A 175 0.77 -8.66 3.48
N PHE A 176 -0.47 -8.96 3.08
CA PHE A 176 -1.29 -8.06 2.27
C PHE A 176 -1.52 -6.69 2.94
N ASN A 177 -1.39 -6.60 4.26
CA ASN A 177 -1.45 -5.31 4.96
C ASN A 177 -0.27 -4.40 4.61
N LEU A 178 0.85 -4.98 4.17
CA LEU A 178 2.03 -4.24 3.72
C LEU A 178 1.91 -3.75 2.27
N LEU A 179 0.93 -4.21 1.49
CA LEU A 179 0.81 -3.83 0.08
C LEU A 179 0.13 -2.47 -0.12
N GLY A 180 -0.75 -2.05 0.81
CA GLY A 180 -1.53 -0.82 0.68
C GLY A 180 -0.72 0.40 0.21
N PRO A 181 0.40 0.73 0.87
CA PRO A 181 1.22 1.88 0.52
C PRO A 181 1.86 1.83 -0.87
N ILE A 182 2.12 0.65 -1.39
CA ILE A 182 2.91 0.47 -2.62
C ILE A 182 2.10 0.10 -3.87
N ILE A 183 0.77 0.07 -3.75
CA ILE A 183 -0.15 -0.28 -4.86
C ILE A 183 -1.00 0.90 -5.34
N ASN A 184 -0.53 2.14 -5.14
CA ASN A 184 -1.20 3.31 -5.68
C ASN A 184 -1.27 3.20 -7.21
N PRO A 185 -2.48 3.21 -7.82
CA PRO A 185 -2.66 2.97 -9.25
C PRO A 185 -2.11 4.09 -10.15
N SER A 186 -1.85 5.29 -9.59
CA SER A 186 -1.25 6.39 -10.31
C SER A 186 0.29 6.33 -10.34
N LYS A 187 0.92 5.45 -9.55
CA LYS A 187 2.38 5.28 -9.46
C LYS A 187 3.11 6.61 -9.17
N PRO A 188 2.88 7.21 -7.99
CA PRO A 188 3.47 8.51 -7.65
C PRO A 188 5.00 8.46 -7.67
N GLN A 189 5.61 9.57 -8.06
CA GLN A 189 7.06 9.73 -8.10
C GLN A 189 7.66 10.01 -6.71
N CYS A 190 6.81 10.45 -5.77
CA CYS A 190 7.18 10.74 -4.39
C CYS A 190 6.21 10.09 -3.43
N GLN A 191 6.71 9.61 -2.29
CA GLN A 191 5.85 9.08 -1.23
C GLN A 191 6.36 9.44 0.15
N LEU A 192 5.45 9.87 1.04
CA LEU A 192 5.69 9.95 2.48
C LEU A 192 4.92 8.83 3.15
N LEU A 193 5.65 7.92 3.80
CA LEU A 193 5.11 6.75 4.43
C LEU A 193 5.32 6.77 5.95
N GLY A 194 4.24 6.70 6.71
CA GLY A 194 4.28 6.37 8.13
C GLY A 194 4.29 4.85 8.36
N VAL A 195 5.13 4.36 9.25
CA VAL A 195 5.23 2.94 9.58
C VAL A 195 5.11 2.70 11.08
N ALA A 196 4.44 1.61 11.46
CA ALA A 196 4.16 1.30 12.86
C ALA A 196 5.39 0.83 13.66
N ASN A 197 6.46 0.38 12.99
CA ASN A 197 7.68 -0.09 13.63
C ASN A 197 8.91 -0.02 12.70
N LEU A 198 10.09 -0.21 13.30
CA LEU A 198 11.38 -0.09 12.60
C LEU A 198 11.65 -1.24 11.61
N ASP A 199 11.04 -2.41 11.78
CA ASP A 199 11.21 -3.51 10.83
C ASP A 199 10.47 -3.21 9.54
N GLN A 200 9.27 -2.64 9.62
CA GLN A 200 8.57 -2.10 8.47
C GLN A 200 9.37 -0.97 7.80
N MET A 201 10.00 -0.08 8.57
CA MET A 201 10.85 0.98 8.02
C MET A 201 11.98 0.38 7.17
N ARG A 202 12.69 -0.65 7.65
CA ARG A 202 13.76 -1.34 6.91
C ARG A 202 13.23 -2.00 5.64
N LEU A 203 12.09 -2.69 5.74
CA LEU A 203 11.46 -3.37 4.60
C LEU A 203 11.10 -2.36 3.50
N TYR A 204 10.37 -1.30 3.83
CA TYR A 204 9.94 -0.31 2.86
C TYR A 204 11.10 0.52 2.28
N GLN A 205 12.16 0.73 3.05
CA GLN A 205 13.38 1.36 2.52
C GLN A 205 13.94 0.55 1.34
N GLN A 206 14.06 -0.77 1.48
CA GLN A 206 14.53 -1.65 0.41
C GLN A 206 13.52 -1.70 -0.76
N VAL A 207 12.23 -1.74 -0.45
CA VAL A 207 11.16 -1.74 -1.45
C VAL A 207 11.23 -0.48 -2.32
N TYR A 208 11.31 0.71 -1.70
CA TYR A 208 11.34 1.97 -2.46
C TYR A 208 12.63 2.16 -3.25
N GLN A 209 13.77 1.70 -2.74
CA GLN A 209 15.01 1.67 -3.50
C GLN A 209 14.87 0.86 -4.80
N LYS A 210 14.19 -0.30 -4.74
CA LYS A 210 13.94 -1.13 -5.93
C LYS A 210 12.85 -0.57 -6.85
N ILE A 211 11.86 0.16 -6.31
CA ILE A 211 10.85 0.86 -7.10
C ILE A 211 11.44 2.09 -7.79
N GLY A 212 12.43 2.74 -7.18
CA GLY A 212 13.13 3.90 -7.76
C GLY A 212 12.35 5.21 -7.65
N ILE A 213 11.59 5.42 -6.57
CA ILE A 213 10.88 6.68 -6.28
C ILE A 213 11.57 7.48 -5.19
N ASP A 214 11.29 8.79 -5.13
CA ASP A 214 11.68 9.61 -3.99
C ASP A 214 10.79 9.28 -2.78
N TYR A 215 11.37 9.10 -1.60
CA TYR A 215 10.58 8.73 -0.43
C TYR A 215 11.08 9.34 0.88
N GLY A 216 10.13 9.53 1.80
CA GLY A 216 10.35 9.69 3.23
C GLY A 216 9.61 8.61 3.99
N ILE A 217 10.27 7.92 4.91
CA ILE A 217 9.62 6.96 5.81
C ILE A 217 9.78 7.47 7.23
N VAL A 218 8.70 7.53 7.98
CA VAL A 218 8.68 8.07 9.35
C VAL A 218 8.12 7.04 10.33
N ASN A 219 8.67 7.03 11.54
CA ASN A 219 8.18 6.25 12.67
C ASN A 219 8.54 6.99 13.96
N SER A 220 7.60 7.18 14.85
CA SER A 220 7.86 7.66 16.20
C SER A 220 8.24 6.50 17.12
N ILE A 221 9.25 6.72 17.95
CA ILE A 221 9.80 5.67 18.85
C ILE A 221 8.77 5.21 19.88
N ASP A 222 7.81 6.07 20.21
CA ASP A 222 6.67 5.76 21.08
C ASP A 222 5.54 5.01 20.36
N GLY A 223 5.76 4.59 19.10
CA GLY A 223 4.95 3.63 18.36
C GLY A 223 3.87 4.21 17.46
N TYR A 224 3.90 5.51 17.15
CA TYR A 224 3.03 6.09 16.12
C TYR A 224 3.63 5.88 14.73
N ASP A 225 2.77 5.61 13.74
CA ASP A 225 3.15 5.62 12.32
C ASP A 225 3.16 7.04 11.71
N GLU A 226 3.45 8.04 12.54
CA GLU A 226 3.45 9.47 12.25
C GLU A 226 4.67 10.14 12.88
N ILE A 227 4.89 11.42 12.60
CA ILE A 227 5.80 12.26 13.38
C ILE A 227 5.05 12.77 14.60
N SER A 228 5.27 12.11 15.74
CA SER A 228 4.67 12.49 17.01
C SER A 228 5.40 13.70 17.64
N LEU A 229 4.63 14.55 18.35
CA LEU A 229 5.19 15.61 19.18
C LEU A 229 5.46 15.15 20.63
N THR A 230 5.16 13.89 20.95
CA THR A 230 5.25 13.34 22.31
C THR A 230 6.58 12.65 22.58
N GLY A 231 7.40 12.43 21.56
CA GLY A 231 8.68 11.74 21.71
C GLY A 231 9.57 11.85 20.48
N PRO A 232 10.75 11.21 20.52
CA PRO A 232 11.64 11.18 19.38
C PRO A 232 11.05 10.34 18.24
N PHE A 233 11.38 10.73 17.02
CA PHE A 233 10.98 10.01 15.81
C PHE A 233 12.18 9.75 14.91
N LYS A 234 12.05 8.78 14.02
CA LYS A 234 13.04 8.44 13.01
C LYS A 234 12.50 8.75 11.62
N VAL A 235 13.33 9.37 10.80
CA VAL A 235 13.06 9.62 9.38
C VAL A 235 14.15 8.97 8.56
N THR A 236 13.74 8.21 7.54
CA THR A 236 14.63 7.72 6.50
C THR A 236 14.16 8.29 5.17
N LYS A 237 15.06 8.93 4.43
CA LYS A 237 14.78 9.42 3.08
C LYS A 237 15.95 9.08 2.16
N ILE A 238 15.62 8.81 0.89
CA ILE A 238 16.57 8.89 -0.21
C ILE A 238 15.95 9.84 -1.22
N GLY A 239 16.69 10.92 -1.50
CA GLY A 239 16.54 11.73 -2.69
C GLY A 239 17.71 11.42 -3.61
N ARG A 240 17.64 11.82 -4.86
CA ARG A 240 18.82 11.78 -5.75
C ARG A 240 19.94 12.55 -5.05
N ALA A 241 21.04 11.86 -4.74
CA ALA A 241 22.25 12.54 -4.31
C ALA A 241 22.67 13.43 -5.50
N HIS A 242 22.55 14.74 -5.35
CA HIS A 242 23.30 15.64 -6.19
C HIS A 242 24.74 15.57 -5.70
N VAL A 243 25.57 14.85 -6.43
CA VAL A 243 27.01 14.91 -6.33
C VAL A 243 27.48 16.18 -7.02
#